data_ac9e77b14646753b5abdcc4a7f9888cb
#
_entry.id   ac9e77b14646753b5abdcc4a7f9888cb
#
_cell.length_a   1.000
_cell.length_b   1.000
_cell.length_c   1.000
_cell.angle_alpha   90.00
_cell.angle_beta   90.00
_cell.angle_gamma   90.00
#
_symmetry.space_group_name_H-M   'P 1'
#
loop_
_entity.id
_entity.type
_entity.pdbx_description
1 polymer ?
#
loop_
_entity_poly.entity_id
_entity_poly.type
_entity_poly.pdbx_seq_one_letter_code
_entity_poly.pdbx_strand_id
1 'polypeptide(L)' 'MTVNMSELRICLEECGSSDIAEEASELYSSGNYGELTKLLKRKRCDLVEEMHGSQRKVDMLDYLIRQTEKERN' A
#
# COMPACT_ATOMS: atom_id res chain seq x y z
N MET A 1 13.41 -1.40 -5.21
CA MET A 1 12.21 -1.96 -4.57
C MET A 1 11.81 -3.24 -5.26
N THR A 2 11.49 -4.28 -4.49
CA THR A 2 11.11 -5.58 -5.07
C THR A 2 9.73 -5.54 -5.71
N VAL A 3 8.89 -4.60 -5.28
CA VAL A 3 7.57 -4.35 -5.88
C VAL A 3 7.70 -3.21 -6.88
N ASN A 4 7.28 -3.43 -8.11
CA ASN A 4 7.30 -2.37 -9.13
C ASN A 4 6.01 -1.56 -9.12
N MET A 5 5.97 -0.47 -9.89
CA MET A 5 4.81 0.42 -9.96
C MET A 5 3.52 -0.33 -10.35
N SER A 6 3.60 -1.18 -11.35
CA SER A 6 2.43 -1.94 -11.82
C SER A 6 1.91 -2.87 -10.75
N GLU A 7 2.80 -3.56 -10.05
CA GLU A 7 2.43 -4.47 -8.98
C GLU A 7 1.80 -3.72 -7.81
N LEU A 8 2.35 -2.56 -7.46
CA LEU A 8 1.80 -1.72 -6.42
C LEU A 8 0.35 -1.34 -6.74
N ARG A 9 0.10 -0.89 -7.95
CA ARG A 9 -1.24 -0.48 -8.38
C ARG A 9 -2.21 -1.66 -8.39
N ILE A 10 -1.77 -2.80 -8.92
CA ILE A 10 -2.60 -4.01 -8.97
C ILE A 10 -2.99 -4.46 -7.57
N CYS A 11 -2.03 -4.50 -6.66
CA CYS A 11 -2.28 -4.89 -5.26
C CYS A 11 -3.27 -3.95 -4.59
N LEU A 12 -3.15 -2.64 -4.82
CA LEU A 12 -4.07 -1.67 -4.24
C LEU A 12 -5.47 -1.81 -4.80
N GLU A 13 -5.60 -2.07 -6.10
CA GLU A 13 -6.90 -2.30 -6.72
C GLU A 13 -7.57 -3.55 -6.16
N GLU A 14 -6.82 -4.64 -6.02
CA GLU A 14 -7.33 -5.90 -5.49
C GLU A 14 -7.72 -5.80 -4.01
N CYS A 15 -7.06 -4.93 -3.26
CA CYS A 15 -7.40 -4.67 -1.87
C CYS A 15 -8.62 -3.76 -1.70
N GLY A 16 -9.19 -3.29 -2.79
CA GLY A 16 -10.26 -2.30 -2.72
C GLY A 16 -9.76 -0.92 -2.33
N SER A 17 -8.48 -0.66 -2.57
CA SER A 17 -7.82 0.60 -2.21
C SER A 17 -7.48 1.44 -3.44
N SER A 18 -8.26 1.31 -4.50
CA SER A 18 -8.04 2.05 -5.73
C SER A 18 -8.12 3.57 -5.53
N ASP A 19 -8.82 4.01 -4.50
CA ASP A 19 -8.92 5.42 -4.14
C ASP A 19 -7.56 6.03 -3.78
N ILE A 20 -6.63 5.25 -3.25
CA ILE A 20 -5.30 5.73 -2.92
C ILE A 20 -4.23 5.28 -3.92
N ALA A 21 -4.61 4.51 -4.94
CA ALA A 21 -3.64 3.96 -5.89
C ALA A 21 -2.86 5.04 -6.62
N GLU A 22 -3.53 6.10 -7.04
CA GLU A 22 -2.90 7.20 -7.76
C GLU A 22 -1.91 7.96 -6.86
N GLU A 23 -2.33 8.30 -5.65
CA GLU A 23 -1.47 8.97 -4.68
C GLU A 23 -0.27 8.10 -4.33
N ALA A 24 -0.50 6.82 -4.09
CA ALA A 24 0.58 5.88 -3.80
C ALA A 24 1.58 5.79 -4.95
N SER A 25 1.10 5.79 -6.19
CA SER A 25 1.96 5.76 -7.37
C SER A 25 2.83 7.01 -7.47
N GLU A 26 2.28 8.17 -7.17
CA GLU A 26 3.03 9.41 -7.16
C GLU A 26 4.13 9.41 -6.11
N LEU A 27 3.80 8.95 -4.91
CA LEU A 27 4.79 8.85 -3.83
C LEU A 27 5.90 7.86 -4.19
N TYR A 28 5.54 6.76 -4.81
CA TYR A 28 6.51 5.78 -5.29
C TYR A 28 7.45 6.40 -6.32
N SER A 29 6.90 7.10 -7.31
CA SER A 29 7.67 7.71 -8.39
C SER A 29 8.63 8.77 -7.89
N SER A 30 8.23 9.52 -6.87
CA SER A 30 9.07 10.58 -6.31
C SER A 30 10.10 10.06 -5.32
N GLY A 31 10.06 8.76 -5.01
CA GLY A 31 10.96 8.16 -4.03
C GLY A 31 10.60 8.49 -2.58
N ASN A 32 9.40 8.99 -2.36
CA ASN A 32 8.94 9.38 -1.03
C ASN A 32 8.34 8.18 -0.29
N TYR A 33 9.19 7.20 -0.03
CA TYR A 33 8.77 5.94 0.58
C TYR A 33 8.27 6.08 2.02
N GLY A 34 8.75 7.08 2.74
CA GLY A 34 8.26 7.35 4.09
C GLY A 34 6.78 7.70 4.10
N GLU A 35 6.37 8.60 3.22
CA GLU A 35 4.98 8.99 3.09
C GLU A 35 4.13 7.87 2.50
N LEU A 36 4.69 7.11 1.57
CA LEU A 36 4.02 5.95 1.00
C LEU A 36 3.69 4.93 2.09
N THR A 37 4.64 4.64 2.96
CA THR A 37 4.45 3.73 4.07
C THR A 37 3.33 4.20 4.99
N LYS A 38 3.31 5.50 5.31
CA LYS A 38 2.25 6.08 6.16
C LYS A 38 0.88 5.93 5.52
N LEU A 39 0.79 6.19 4.22
CA LEU A 39 -0.46 6.06 3.47
C LEU A 39 -0.98 4.61 3.51
N LEU A 40 -0.09 3.66 3.28
CA LEU A 40 -0.45 2.25 3.29
C LEU A 40 -0.90 1.78 4.68
N LYS A 41 -0.20 2.21 5.72
CA LYS A 41 -0.56 1.87 7.11
C LYS A 41 -1.91 2.45 7.49
N ARG A 42 -2.20 3.66 7.05
CA ARG A 42 -3.48 4.31 7.30
C ARG A 42 -4.61 3.53 6.64
N LYS A 43 -4.41 3.14 5.39
CA LYS A 43 -5.44 2.37 4.67
C LYS A 43 -5.65 1.00 5.31
N ARG A 44 -4.60 0.35 5.76
CA ARG A 44 -4.69 -0.91 6.46
C ARG A 44 -5.54 -0.77 7.73
N CYS A 45 -5.31 0.30 8.48
CA CYS A 45 -6.07 0.58 9.69
C CYS A 45 -7.55 0.78 9.38
N ASP A 46 -7.85 1.54 8.33
CA ASP A 46 -9.23 1.78 7.89
C ASP A 46 -9.94 0.48 7.53
N LEU A 47 -9.26 -0.41 6.82
CA LEU A 47 -9.84 -1.70 6.44
C LEU A 47 -10.15 -2.57 7.66
N VAL A 48 -9.26 -2.56 8.64
CA VAL A 48 -9.45 -3.32 9.87
C VAL A 48 -10.60 -2.75 10.70
N GLU A 49 -10.65 -1.43 10.85
CA GLU A 49 -11.69 -0.77 11.65
C GLU A 49 -13.08 -0.92 11.04
N GLU A 50 -13.18 -0.81 9.73
CA GLU A 50 -14.46 -0.89 9.04
C GLU A 50 -14.95 -2.33 8.86
N MET A 51 -14.10 -3.29 9.16
CA MET A 51 -14.39 -4.72 9.00
C MET A 51 -14.78 -5.09 7.56
N HIS A 52 -14.42 -4.24 6.60
CA HIS A 52 -14.68 -4.48 5.18
C HIS A 52 -13.56 -5.22 4.50
N GLY A 53 -12.42 -5.30 5.15
CA GLY A 53 -11.28 -6.01 4.60
C GLY A 53 -11.28 -7.47 4.99
N SER A 54 -11.17 -8.36 4.00
CA SER A 54 -10.87 -9.75 4.29
C SER A 54 -9.43 -9.81 4.80
N GLN A 55 -9.07 -10.90 5.48
CA GLN A 55 -7.70 -11.11 5.92
C GLN A 55 -6.72 -10.99 4.74
N ARG A 56 -7.13 -11.49 3.58
CA ARG A 56 -6.33 -11.42 2.37
C ARG A 56 -5.98 -9.98 1.98
N LYS A 57 -6.95 -9.07 2.06
CA LYS A 57 -6.72 -7.66 1.73
C LYS A 57 -5.74 -7.01 2.70
N VAL A 58 -5.89 -7.30 3.98
CA VAL A 58 -4.98 -6.79 5.02
C VAL A 58 -3.57 -7.34 4.79
N ASP A 59 -3.46 -8.63 4.48
CA ASP A 59 -2.16 -9.26 4.21
C ASP A 59 -1.45 -8.65 3.01
N MET A 60 -2.20 -8.29 1.97
CA MET A 60 -1.63 -7.64 0.79
C MET A 60 -1.05 -6.26 1.15
N LEU A 61 -1.77 -5.49 1.96
CA LEU A 61 -1.26 -4.20 2.43
C LEU A 61 -0.04 -4.38 3.33
N ASP A 62 -0.04 -5.37 4.20
CA ASP A 62 1.11 -5.67 5.04
C ASP A 62 2.35 -6.00 4.19
N TYR A 63 2.15 -6.77 3.13
CA TYR A 63 3.23 -7.08 2.19
C TYR A 63 3.81 -5.81 1.58
N LEU A 64 2.95 -4.92 1.08
CA LEU A 64 3.39 -3.66 0.48
C LEU A 64 4.12 -2.78 1.50
N ILE A 65 3.61 -2.71 2.72
CA ILE A 65 4.23 -1.93 3.79
C ILE A 65 5.64 -2.44 4.07
N ARG A 66 5.82 -3.75 4.19
CA ARG A 66 7.12 -4.36 4.44
C ARG A 66 8.11 -4.05 3.31
N GLN A 67 7.67 -4.19 2.07
CA GLN A 67 8.53 -3.92 0.92
C GLN A 67 8.96 -2.45 0.88
N THR A 68 8.04 -1.55 1.18
CA THR A 68 8.32 -0.12 1.20
C THR A 68 9.28 0.24 2.34
N GLU A 69 9.11 -0.36 3.51
CA GLU A 69 10.00 -0.14 4.64
C GLU A 69 11.43 -0.61 4.36
N LYS A 70 11.57 -1.71 3.64
CA LYS A 70 12.90 -2.19 3.24
C LYS A 70 13.63 -1.20 2.34
N GLU A 71 12.90 -0.59 1.42
CA GLU A 71 13.48 0.41 0.52
C GLU A 71 13.86 1.68 1.25
N ARG A 72 13.16 1.98 2.32
CA ARG A 72 13.38 3.15 3.13
C ARG A 72 14.70 3.09 3.90
N ASN A 73 15.11 1.88 4.24
CA ASN A 73 16.36 1.64 4.95
C ASN A 73 17.50 1.48 3.96
#